data_6fdbfe2190f9bcb3c213146e97781e7b
#
_entry.id   6fdbfe2190f9bcb3c213146e97781e7b
#
_cell.length_a   1.000
_cell.length_b   1.000
_cell.length_c   1.000
_cell.angle_alpha   90.00
_cell.angle_beta   90.00
_cell.angle_gamma   90.00
#
_symmetry.space_group_name_H-M   'P 1'
#
loop_
_entity.id
_entity.type
_entity.pdbx_description
1 polymer ?
#
loop_
_entity_poly.entity_id
_entity_poly.type
_entity_poly.pdbx_seq_one_letter_code
_entity_poly.pdbx_strand_id
1 'polypeptide(L)'
;MFPTIHTTLSTQITTLQSITFQFGSPLLSCRVQYEDFTYPNYGVPLVEAYDGRFESAFILLHPFIHVPAALSWSVTSHYPNDVQILEHATKFPWAQVSAKTGLGSCARINQALLTSIGSLADPLADPSASNTLQSFLENHPVWMPTEGRFEPLLQSDILQVFSQAEVDELIFVPEFPHADPIVNLPIADLKTGNIPFPTSGTLLAPDASFLFTVDWDSFFTLFYGSRAFIARAAQSLNLEGFFATANTDHAWFNYSMGCATVTLSPEDWQTDPVSGRVISAVTS
;
A
#
# COMPACT_ATOMS: atom_id res chain seq x y z
N MET A 1 37.13 -25.27 27.63
CA MET A 1 37.94 -24.16 27.14
C MET A 1 37.56 -23.92 25.69
N PHE A 2 36.54 -23.05 25.44
CA PHE A 2 36.02 -22.75 24.11
C PHE A 2 36.53 -21.37 23.69
N PRO A 3 37.01 -21.17 22.46
CA PRO A 3 37.47 -19.87 22.00
C PRO A 3 36.26 -19.00 21.63
N THR A 4 36.24 -17.81 22.20
CA THR A 4 35.30 -16.73 21.88
C THR A 4 35.74 -16.09 20.56
N ILE A 5 34.89 -16.22 19.52
CA ILE A 5 35.12 -15.52 18.26
C ILE A 5 34.41 -14.15 18.38
N HIS A 6 35.20 -13.08 18.47
CA HIS A 6 34.75 -11.73 18.30
C HIS A 6 34.67 -11.41 16.81
N THR A 7 33.45 -11.37 16.25
CA THR A 7 33.21 -10.86 14.90
C THR A 7 32.92 -9.35 15.03
N THR A 8 33.88 -8.55 14.64
CA THR A 8 33.72 -7.08 14.56
C THR A 8 33.01 -6.78 13.23
N LEU A 9 31.72 -6.43 13.29
CA LEU A 9 30.97 -5.88 12.15
C LEU A 9 31.43 -4.43 11.95
N SER A 10 32.19 -4.18 10.89
CA SER A 10 32.55 -2.85 10.42
C SER A 10 31.36 -2.25 9.68
N THR A 11 30.62 -1.37 10.33
CA THR A 11 29.54 -0.60 9.72
C THR A 11 30.16 0.47 8.80
N GLN A 12 30.12 0.24 7.50
CA GLN A 12 30.44 1.31 6.53
C GLN A 12 29.24 2.25 6.45
N ILE A 13 29.35 3.41 7.05
CA ILE A 13 28.43 4.54 6.85
C ILE A 13 28.72 5.11 5.47
N THR A 14 27.88 4.78 4.49
CA THR A 14 27.98 5.36 3.14
C THR A 14 27.38 6.77 3.17
N THR A 15 28.24 7.75 2.96
CA THR A 15 27.89 9.17 2.85
C THR A 15 26.93 9.38 1.69
N LEU A 16 25.76 9.94 1.95
CA LEU A 16 24.72 10.27 0.96
C LEU A 16 25.29 11.22 -0.11
N GLN A 17 25.27 10.79 -1.36
CA GLN A 17 25.64 11.62 -2.51
C GLN A 17 24.46 12.53 -2.89
N SER A 18 24.71 13.83 -2.93
CA SER A 18 23.77 14.83 -3.45
C SER A 18 23.69 14.75 -4.97
N ILE A 19 22.49 14.54 -5.50
CA ILE A 19 22.20 14.59 -6.95
C ILE A 19 22.03 16.05 -7.35
N THR A 20 22.88 16.55 -8.25
CA THR A 20 22.84 17.94 -8.75
C THR A 20 22.23 17.95 -10.15
N PHE A 21 21.05 18.55 -10.33
CA PHE A 21 20.49 18.84 -11.65
C PHE A 21 20.92 20.23 -12.12
N GLN A 22 21.58 20.31 -13.29
CA GLN A 22 21.98 21.59 -13.91
C GLN A 22 20.90 22.12 -14.86
N PHE A 23 20.07 23.06 -14.40
CA PHE A 23 19.38 24.00 -15.27
C PHE A 23 19.78 25.41 -14.89
N GLY A 24 20.15 26.23 -15.90
CA GLY A 24 20.80 27.52 -15.75
C GLY A 24 19.98 28.59 -15.03
N SER A 25 19.99 28.56 -13.70
CA SER A 25 19.64 29.60 -12.74
C SER A 25 20.13 29.15 -11.35
N PRO A 26 20.34 30.03 -10.36
CA PRO A 26 21.03 29.67 -9.15
C PRO A 26 20.38 28.47 -8.47
N LEU A 27 21.15 27.38 -8.41
CA LEU A 27 20.77 26.08 -7.87
C LEU A 27 20.36 26.20 -6.41
N LEU A 28 19.06 26.30 -6.15
CA LEU A 28 18.50 25.79 -4.91
C LEU A 28 18.57 24.27 -5.02
N SER A 29 19.57 23.64 -4.41
CA SER A 29 19.57 22.20 -4.21
C SER A 29 18.42 21.89 -3.23
N CYS A 30 17.25 21.58 -3.75
CA CYS A 30 16.14 21.09 -2.95
C CYS A 30 16.56 19.69 -2.49
N ARG A 31 17.12 19.60 -1.29
CA ARG A 31 17.44 18.32 -0.65
C ARG A 31 16.12 17.68 -0.31
N VAL A 32 15.82 16.51 -0.89
CA VAL A 32 14.66 15.72 -0.51
C VAL A 32 14.82 15.35 0.97
N GLN A 33 13.91 15.81 1.80
CA GLN A 33 13.85 15.42 3.22
C GLN A 33 12.93 14.20 3.27
N TYR A 34 13.51 13.03 3.41
CA TYR A 34 12.76 11.77 3.41
C TYR A 34 11.85 11.65 4.63
N GLU A 35 12.19 12.34 5.73
CA GLU A 35 11.39 12.42 6.95
C GLU A 35 9.99 13.02 6.72
N ASP A 36 9.81 13.78 5.63
CA ASP A 36 8.51 14.36 5.25
C ASP A 36 7.54 13.32 4.66
N PHE A 37 8.02 12.13 4.31
CA PHE A 37 7.21 11.09 3.66
C PHE A 37 6.67 10.03 4.64
N THR A 38 6.30 10.44 5.83
CA THR A 38 5.51 9.60 6.74
C THR A 38 4.04 9.52 6.31
N TYR A 39 3.23 8.69 6.98
CA TYR A 39 1.80 8.62 6.68
C TYR A 39 1.13 10.00 6.78
N PRO A 40 0.21 10.34 5.85
CA PRO A 40 -0.47 11.66 5.83
C PRO A 40 -1.25 11.94 7.11
N ASN A 41 -1.32 13.23 7.49
CA ASN A 41 -2.14 13.66 8.61
C ASN A 41 -3.63 13.40 8.37
N TYR A 42 -4.34 12.95 9.41
CA TYR A 42 -5.78 12.79 9.38
C TYR A 42 -6.51 14.13 9.13
N GLY A 43 -7.64 14.06 8.42
CA GLY A 43 -8.47 15.22 8.11
C GLY A 43 -7.93 16.11 6.98
N VAL A 44 -6.83 15.72 6.36
CA VAL A 44 -6.34 16.34 5.12
C VAL A 44 -6.80 15.49 3.94
N PRO A 45 -7.33 16.09 2.84
CA PRO A 45 -7.61 15.36 1.62
C PRO A 45 -6.36 14.63 1.12
N LEU A 46 -6.48 13.34 0.78
CA LEU A 46 -5.33 12.52 0.39
C LEU A 46 -4.57 13.08 -0.81
N VAL A 47 -5.27 13.73 -1.74
CA VAL A 47 -4.64 14.37 -2.92
C VAL A 47 -3.84 15.63 -2.57
N GLU A 48 -4.07 16.24 -1.40
CA GLU A 48 -3.34 17.40 -0.89
C GLU A 48 -2.19 17.02 0.04
N ALA A 49 -2.08 15.74 0.39
CA ALA A 49 -0.98 15.26 1.20
C ALA A 49 0.37 15.52 0.50
N TYR A 50 1.42 15.61 1.30
CA TYR A 50 2.78 15.89 0.82
C TYR A 50 2.90 17.20 0.01
N ASP A 51 2.09 18.23 0.38
CA ASP A 51 2.09 19.54 -0.28
C ASP A 51 1.83 19.47 -1.80
N GLY A 52 1.03 18.50 -2.25
CA GLY A 52 0.70 18.31 -3.66
C GLY A 52 1.88 17.81 -4.52
N ARG A 53 2.90 17.21 -3.93
CA ARG A 53 4.04 16.63 -4.65
C ARG A 53 3.63 15.50 -5.61
N PHE A 54 2.52 14.82 -5.31
CA PHE A 54 1.98 13.75 -6.14
C PHE A 54 0.69 14.19 -6.83
N GLU A 55 0.57 13.83 -8.10
CA GLU A 55 -0.63 14.14 -8.89
C GLU A 55 -1.87 13.41 -8.36
N SER A 56 -1.70 12.20 -7.84
CA SER A 56 -2.79 11.33 -7.45
C SER A 56 -2.43 10.47 -6.24
N ALA A 57 -3.48 10.11 -5.50
CA ALA A 57 -3.47 9.07 -4.48
C ALA A 57 -4.43 7.95 -4.88
N PHE A 58 -4.02 6.70 -4.72
CA PHE A 58 -4.82 5.51 -4.96
C PHE A 58 -4.94 4.73 -3.64
N ILE A 59 -6.16 4.40 -3.26
CA ILE A 59 -6.43 3.56 -2.11
C ILE A 59 -6.38 2.11 -2.60
N LEU A 60 -5.26 1.45 -2.33
CA LEU A 60 -5.01 0.05 -2.65
C LEU A 60 -5.58 -0.81 -1.52
N LEU A 61 -6.70 -1.47 -1.77
CA LEU A 61 -7.38 -2.30 -0.79
C LEU A 61 -6.58 -3.56 -0.48
N HIS A 62 -6.41 -3.87 0.79
CA HIS A 62 -5.84 -5.14 1.21
C HIS A 62 -6.83 -6.26 0.92
N PRO A 63 -6.50 -7.27 0.09
CA PRO A 63 -7.42 -8.36 -0.20
C PRO A 63 -7.77 -9.13 1.07
N PHE A 64 -8.98 -9.63 1.16
CA PHE A 64 -9.30 -10.69 2.11
C PHE A 64 -8.44 -11.92 1.79
N ILE A 65 -8.15 -12.72 2.80
CA ILE A 65 -7.22 -13.84 2.71
C ILE A 65 -8.01 -15.13 2.58
N HIS A 66 -8.04 -15.71 1.38
CA HIS A 66 -8.67 -17.00 1.14
C HIS A 66 -7.67 -18.13 1.34
N VAL A 67 -8.01 -19.06 2.23
CA VAL A 67 -7.21 -20.25 2.49
C VAL A 67 -7.97 -21.48 2.00
N PRO A 68 -7.40 -22.31 1.12
CA PRO A 68 -8.05 -23.52 0.63
C PRO A 68 -8.48 -24.43 1.78
N ALA A 69 -9.70 -24.97 1.71
CA ALA A 69 -10.28 -25.82 2.76
C ALA A 69 -9.43 -27.06 3.12
N ALA A 70 -8.68 -27.60 2.15
CA ALA A 70 -7.76 -28.73 2.38
C ALA A 70 -6.56 -28.37 3.26
N LEU A 71 -6.25 -27.08 3.32
CA LEU A 71 -5.23 -26.48 4.20
C LEU A 71 -5.91 -25.78 5.38
N SER A 72 -7.22 -26.00 5.52
CA SER A 72 -7.91 -25.52 6.72
C SER A 72 -7.13 -26.07 7.89
N TRP A 73 -6.07 -25.34 8.18
CA TRP A 73 -5.42 -25.49 9.43
C TRP A 73 -6.55 -25.56 10.41
N SER A 74 -6.63 -26.61 11.04
CA SER A 74 -7.62 -26.79 12.09
C SER A 74 -7.60 -25.56 13.01
N VAL A 75 -7.76 -24.86 12.29
CA VAL A 75 -7.93 -23.66 11.83
C VAL A 75 -8.69 -22.84 12.73
N THR A 76 -8.86 -23.02 13.53
CA THR A 76 -10.00 -22.47 14.16
C THR A 76 -9.71 -21.55 15.32
N SER A 77 -8.50 -21.22 15.57
CA SER A 77 -8.27 -20.34 16.68
C SER A 77 -7.29 -19.18 16.47
N HIS A 78 -6.55 -19.13 15.39
CA HIS A 78 -5.52 -18.09 15.24
C HIS A 78 -5.46 -17.57 13.81
N TYR A 79 -5.37 -16.26 13.68
CA TYR A 79 -5.09 -15.58 12.42
C TYR A 79 -3.82 -16.14 11.79
N PRO A 80 -3.77 -16.40 10.46
CA PRO A 80 -2.61 -16.98 9.80
C PRO A 80 -1.41 -16.02 9.89
N ASN A 81 -0.22 -16.59 10.10
CA ASN A 81 1.01 -15.80 10.06
C ASN A 81 1.43 -15.54 8.59
N ASP A 82 2.40 -14.64 8.40
CA ASP A 82 2.84 -14.22 7.07
C ASP A 82 3.34 -15.37 6.19
N VAL A 83 4.08 -16.31 6.77
CA VAL A 83 4.59 -17.48 6.04
C VAL A 83 3.42 -18.31 5.51
N GLN A 84 2.43 -18.55 6.36
CA GLN A 84 1.23 -19.29 5.98
C GLN A 84 0.42 -18.55 4.91
N ILE A 85 0.31 -17.21 5.01
CA ILE A 85 -0.35 -16.40 4.01
C ILE A 85 0.38 -16.50 2.67
N LEU A 86 1.69 -16.28 2.67
CA LEU A 86 2.50 -16.26 1.46
C LEU A 86 2.57 -17.63 0.76
N GLU A 87 2.62 -18.72 1.52
CA GLU A 87 2.75 -20.07 0.96
C GLU A 87 1.43 -20.67 0.48
N HIS A 88 0.30 -20.29 1.11
CA HIS A 88 -0.93 -21.08 0.97
C HIS A 88 -2.16 -20.26 0.64
N ALA A 89 -2.17 -18.96 0.90
CA ALA A 89 -3.34 -18.13 0.70
C ALA A 89 -3.40 -17.53 -0.71
N THR A 90 -4.59 -17.11 -1.08
CA THR A 90 -4.86 -16.36 -2.30
C THR A 90 -5.70 -15.13 -1.99
N LYS A 91 -5.60 -14.10 -2.84
CA LYS A 91 -6.39 -12.88 -2.73
C LYS A 91 -7.87 -13.20 -2.94
N PHE A 92 -8.71 -12.70 -2.03
CA PHE A 92 -10.16 -12.74 -2.17
C PHE A 92 -10.66 -11.29 -2.25
N PRO A 93 -11.19 -10.87 -3.41
CA PRO A 93 -11.51 -9.46 -3.67
C PRO A 93 -12.65 -8.91 -2.81
N TRP A 94 -12.58 -7.63 -2.47
CA TRP A 94 -13.65 -6.90 -1.78
C TRP A 94 -14.95 -6.90 -2.57
N ALA A 95 -14.88 -6.83 -3.90
CA ALA A 95 -16.03 -6.94 -4.76
C ALA A 95 -16.78 -8.27 -4.54
N GLN A 96 -16.07 -9.39 -4.33
CA GLN A 96 -16.69 -10.67 -4.02
C GLN A 96 -17.29 -10.70 -2.60
N VAL A 97 -16.60 -10.09 -1.62
CA VAL A 97 -17.16 -9.93 -0.26
C VAL A 97 -18.44 -9.11 -0.32
N SER A 98 -18.44 -7.98 -1.03
CA SER A 98 -19.62 -7.14 -1.24
C SER A 98 -20.80 -7.93 -1.81
N ALA A 99 -20.54 -8.70 -2.86
CA ALA A 99 -21.57 -9.51 -3.52
C ALA A 99 -22.14 -10.62 -2.61
N LYS A 100 -21.28 -11.27 -1.81
CA LYS A 100 -21.66 -12.38 -0.95
C LYS A 100 -22.35 -11.94 0.34
N THR A 101 -21.97 -10.78 0.88
CA THR A 101 -22.53 -10.23 2.13
C THR A 101 -23.73 -9.32 1.90
N GLY A 102 -23.87 -8.77 0.69
CA GLY A 102 -24.88 -7.74 0.40
C GLY A 102 -24.54 -6.37 0.99
N LEU A 103 -23.31 -6.13 1.47
CA LEU A 103 -22.90 -4.83 2.03
C LEU A 103 -22.86 -3.71 0.99
N GLY A 104 -22.70 -4.04 -0.29
CA GLY A 104 -22.97 -3.15 -1.42
C GLY A 104 -21.86 -2.16 -1.78
N SER A 105 -20.91 -1.85 -0.88
CA SER A 105 -19.82 -0.93 -1.18
C SER A 105 -18.55 -1.25 -0.38
N CYS A 106 -17.38 -0.86 -0.92
CA CYS A 106 -16.11 -0.94 -0.20
C CYS A 106 -16.13 -0.05 1.06
N ALA A 107 -16.74 1.11 0.99
CA ALA A 107 -16.87 2.00 2.14
C ALA A 107 -17.54 1.29 3.33
N ARG A 108 -18.66 0.61 3.07
CA ARG A 108 -19.37 -0.11 4.13
C ARG A 108 -18.64 -1.36 4.62
N ILE A 109 -17.89 -2.05 3.74
CA ILE A 109 -17.03 -3.15 4.15
C ILE A 109 -15.90 -2.62 5.06
N ASN A 110 -15.26 -1.49 4.68
CA ASN A 110 -14.22 -0.88 5.50
C ASN A 110 -14.77 -0.42 6.86
N GLN A 111 -15.94 0.19 6.87
CA GLN A 111 -16.63 0.55 8.11
C GLN A 111 -16.90 -0.68 9.00
N ALA A 112 -17.34 -1.80 8.39
CA ALA A 112 -17.56 -3.06 9.11
C ALA A 112 -16.26 -3.62 9.71
N LEU A 113 -15.15 -3.58 8.95
CA LEU A 113 -13.82 -3.98 9.43
C LEU A 113 -13.36 -3.09 10.59
N LEU A 114 -13.37 -1.77 10.43
CA LEU A 114 -12.99 -0.81 11.46
C LEU A 114 -13.86 -0.92 12.72
N THR A 115 -15.17 -1.19 12.54
CA THR A 115 -16.08 -1.48 13.66
C THR A 115 -15.67 -2.76 14.39
N SER A 116 -15.26 -3.80 13.67
CA SER A 116 -14.93 -5.10 14.27
C SER A 116 -13.67 -5.05 15.14
N ILE A 117 -12.73 -4.17 14.83
CA ILE A 117 -11.51 -3.95 15.62
C ILE A 117 -11.66 -2.85 16.68
N GLY A 118 -12.82 -2.17 16.72
CA GLY A 118 -13.09 -1.13 17.70
C GLY A 118 -12.38 0.20 17.45
N SER A 119 -11.92 0.47 16.23
CA SER A 119 -11.23 1.71 15.90
C SER A 119 -12.17 2.88 15.63
N LEU A 120 -13.47 2.65 15.50
CA LEU A 120 -14.48 3.70 15.27
C LEU A 120 -15.21 4.07 16.56
N ALA A 121 -15.36 5.38 16.79
CA ALA A 121 -16.26 5.90 17.82
C ALA A 121 -17.73 5.52 17.52
N ASP A 122 -18.53 5.33 18.57
CA ASP A 122 -19.92 4.86 18.48
C ASP A 122 -20.78 5.47 17.34
N PRO A 123 -20.78 6.80 17.08
CA PRO A 123 -21.62 7.34 16.02
C PRO A 123 -21.18 6.96 14.60
N LEU A 124 -19.94 6.47 14.43
CA LEU A 124 -19.38 6.06 13.14
C LEU A 124 -19.37 4.53 12.97
N ALA A 125 -19.55 3.79 14.04
CA ALA A 125 -19.58 2.33 14.00
C ALA A 125 -20.87 1.81 13.33
N ASP A 126 -20.76 0.71 12.56
CA ASP A 126 -21.92 -0.04 12.03
C ASP A 126 -21.88 -1.49 12.53
N PRO A 127 -22.40 -1.76 13.75
CA PRO A 127 -22.45 -3.11 14.30
C PRO A 127 -23.21 -4.12 13.42
N SER A 128 -24.21 -3.65 12.67
CA SER A 128 -24.98 -4.51 11.75
C SER A 128 -24.14 -4.98 10.57
N ALA A 129 -23.39 -4.07 9.95
CA ALA A 129 -22.44 -4.41 8.89
C ALA A 129 -21.32 -5.31 9.41
N SER A 130 -20.77 -4.99 10.59
CA SER A 130 -19.74 -5.81 11.24
C SER A 130 -20.22 -7.24 11.51
N ASN A 131 -21.41 -7.42 12.08
CA ASN A 131 -21.99 -8.75 12.30
C ASN A 131 -22.25 -9.52 11.00
N THR A 132 -22.65 -8.82 9.94
CA THR A 132 -22.87 -9.43 8.61
C THR A 132 -21.54 -9.93 8.03
N LEU A 133 -20.49 -9.11 8.11
CA LEU A 133 -19.14 -9.48 7.69
C LEU A 133 -18.59 -10.65 8.52
N GLN A 134 -18.71 -10.59 9.84
CA GLN A 134 -18.25 -11.63 10.74
C GLN A 134 -18.94 -12.98 10.42
N SER A 135 -20.27 -12.97 10.24
CA SER A 135 -21.03 -14.18 9.87
C SER A 135 -20.57 -14.76 8.51
N PHE A 136 -20.19 -13.91 7.56
CA PHE A 136 -19.61 -14.36 6.30
C PHE A 136 -18.26 -15.05 6.53
N LEU A 137 -17.37 -14.44 7.29
CA LEU A 137 -16.02 -14.97 7.57
C LEU A 137 -16.07 -16.31 8.33
N GLU A 138 -16.97 -16.45 9.28
CA GLU A 138 -17.15 -17.69 10.05
C GLU A 138 -17.64 -18.88 9.21
N ASN A 139 -18.36 -18.60 8.11
CA ASN A 139 -18.95 -19.61 7.25
C ASN A 139 -18.16 -19.87 5.94
N HIS A 140 -17.05 -19.17 5.73
CA HIS A 140 -16.23 -19.30 4.54
C HIS A 140 -14.75 -19.41 4.89
N PRO A 141 -13.92 -20.07 4.07
CA PRO A 141 -12.48 -20.18 4.28
C PRO A 141 -11.76 -18.86 3.93
N VAL A 142 -12.24 -17.76 4.47
CA VAL A 142 -11.78 -16.39 4.18
C VAL A 142 -11.51 -15.68 5.51
N TRP A 143 -10.37 -15.02 5.60
CA TRP A 143 -9.97 -14.20 6.75
C TRP A 143 -10.03 -12.72 6.39
N MET A 144 -10.14 -11.86 7.40
CA MET A 144 -9.99 -10.42 7.23
C MET A 144 -8.63 -10.11 6.60
N PRO A 145 -8.51 -8.97 5.88
CA PRO A 145 -7.20 -8.45 5.48
C PRO A 145 -6.31 -8.20 6.68
N THR A 146 -4.99 -8.12 6.48
CA THR A 146 -4.08 -7.67 7.55
C THR A 146 -4.37 -6.21 7.88
N GLU A 147 -4.40 -5.92 9.17
CA GLU A 147 -4.60 -4.59 9.72
C GLU A 147 -3.25 -3.90 9.94
N GLY A 148 -3.18 -2.62 9.63
CA GLY A 148 -2.11 -1.73 10.08
C GLY A 148 -0.73 -2.01 9.50
N ARG A 149 -0.65 -2.79 8.43
CA ARG A 149 0.63 -3.21 7.85
C ARG A 149 0.50 -3.51 6.37
N PHE A 150 1.60 -3.50 5.65
CA PHE A 150 1.61 -3.95 4.27
C PHE A 150 1.12 -5.41 4.18
N GLU A 151 0.05 -5.62 3.42
CA GLU A 151 -0.58 -6.92 3.25
C GLU A 151 0.40 -7.91 2.59
N PRO A 152 0.67 -9.08 3.19
CA PRO A 152 1.62 -10.06 2.64
C PRO A 152 1.31 -10.44 1.20
N LEU A 153 0.04 -10.59 0.82
CA LEU A 153 -0.37 -10.93 -0.54
C LEU A 153 -0.13 -9.80 -1.56
N LEU A 154 0.17 -8.57 -1.12
CA LEU A 154 0.51 -7.43 -1.97
C LEU A 154 2.01 -7.14 -2.06
N GLN A 155 2.85 -7.74 -1.22
CA GLN A 155 4.29 -7.46 -1.18
C GLN A 155 4.95 -7.68 -2.55
N SER A 156 4.63 -8.79 -3.21
CA SER A 156 5.16 -9.09 -4.54
C SER A 156 4.72 -8.07 -5.59
N ASP A 157 3.46 -7.61 -5.52
CA ASP A 157 2.94 -6.61 -6.45
C ASP A 157 3.61 -5.25 -6.22
N ILE A 158 3.77 -4.83 -4.96
CA ILE A 158 4.48 -3.60 -4.60
C ILE A 158 5.90 -3.63 -5.17
N LEU A 159 6.65 -4.71 -4.94
CA LEU A 159 8.00 -4.87 -5.50
C LEU A 159 8.01 -4.90 -7.03
N GLN A 160 6.94 -5.41 -7.66
CA GLN A 160 6.80 -5.39 -9.11
C GLN A 160 6.56 -3.97 -9.64
N VAL A 161 5.84 -3.10 -8.91
CA VAL A 161 5.69 -1.68 -9.26
C VAL A 161 7.05 -0.98 -9.28
N PHE A 162 7.89 -1.16 -8.27
CA PHE A 162 9.26 -0.63 -8.26
C PHE A 162 10.08 -1.15 -9.45
N SER A 163 9.95 -2.42 -9.79
CA SER A 163 10.65 -3.02 -10.93
C SER A 163 10.16 -2.48 -12.27
N GLN A 164 8.85 -2.20 -12.43
CA GLN A 164 8.29 -1.56 -13.62
C GLN A 164 8.77 -0.11 -13.79
N ALA A 165 9.16 0.54 -12.70
CA ALA A 165 9.78 1.86 -12.69
C ALA A 165 11.31 1.82 -12.88
N GLU A 166 11.89 0.62 -13.13
CA GLU A 166 13.33 0.41 -13.30
C GLU A 166 14.15 0.87 -12.08
N VAL A 167 13.57 0.69 -10.88
CA VAL A 167 14.20 1.04 -9.61
C VAL A 167 14.82 -0.20 -8.98
N ASP A 168 16.11 -0.16 -8.65
CA ASP A 168 16.86 -1.30 -8.08
C ASP A 168 16.82 -1.34 -6.55
N GLU A 169 16.61 -0.20 -5.91
CA GLU A 169 16.50 -0.05 -4.46
C GLU A 169 15.36 0.91 -4.11
N LEU A 170 14.69 0.68 -3.01
CA LEU A 170 13.70 1.60 -2.46
C LEU A 170 14.22 2.26 -1.18
N ILE A 171 13.68 3.42 -0.83
CA ILE A 171 13.92 4.08 0.44
C ILE A 171 12.79 3.68 1.39
N PHE A 172 13.15 3.08 2.50
CA PHE A 172 12.23 2.81 3.58
C PHE A 172 12.28 3.94 4.60
N VAL A 173 11.14 4.59 4.81
CA VAL A 173 10.93 5.60 5.85
C VAL A 173 10.07 4.95 6.93
N PRO A 174 10.63 4.71 8.13
CA PRO A 174 9.87 4.12 9.21
C PRO A 174 8.77 5.06 9.69
N GLU A 175 7.79 4.52 10.39
CA GLU A 175 6.67 5.29 10.96
C GLU A 175 7.16 6.43 11.88
N PHE A 176 8.25 6.18 12.60
CA PHE A 176 8.90 7.14 13.50
C PHE A 176 10.33 7.44 13.06
N PRO A 177 10.55 8.24 11.99
CA PRO A 177 11.89 8.45 11.40
C PRO A 177 12.86 9.18 12.32
N HIS A 178 12.38 9.80 13.41
CA HIS A 178 13.24 10.39 14.43
C HIS A 178 13.79 9.36 15.43
N ALA A 179 13.15 8.21 15.55
CA ALA A 179 13.55 7.11 16.42
C ALA A 179 14.31 6.02 15.66
N ASP A 180 13.88 5.73 14.43
CA ASP A 180 14.39 4.66 13.60
C ASP A 180 15.05 5.22 12.34
N PRO A 181 16.12 4.58 11.83
CA PRO A 181 16.85 5.09 10.68
C PRO A 181 16.06 4.89 9.37
N ILE A 182 16.14 5.88 8.50
CA ILE A 182 15.74 5.75 7.09
C ILE A 182 16.83 4.94 6.38
N VAL A 183 16.43 3.92 5.64
CA VAL A 183 17.37 3.00 5.00
C VAL A 183 17.02 2.73 3.54
N ASN A 184 18.05 2.46 2.73
CA ASN A 184 17.87 1.95 1.37
C ASN A 184 17.78 0.43 1.42
N LEU A 185 16.79 -0.13 0.74
CA LEU A 185 16.56 -1.57 0.66
C LEU A 185 16.65 -2.03 -0.80
N PRO A 186 17.64 -2.91 -1.12
CA PRO A 186 17.74 -3.48 -2.46
C PRO A 186 16.51 -4.34 -2.79
N ILE A 187 15.86 -4.10 -3.93
CA ILE A 187 14.66 -4.81 -4.34
C ILE A 187 14.94 -6.29 -4.58
N ALA A 188 16.15 -6.62 -5.06
CA ALA A 188 16.56 -8.00 -5.26
C ALA A 188 16.59 -8.79 -3.95
N ASP A 189 17.06 -8.17 -2.86
CA ASP A 189 17.13 -8.82 -1.53
C ASP A 189 15.74 -8.98 -0.90
N LEU A 190 14.85 -7.99 -1.09
CA LEU A 190 13.46 -8.09 -0.68
C LEU A 190 12.73 -9.23 -1.43
N LYS A 191 12.94 -9.35 -2.75
CA LYS A 191 12.33 -10.40 -3.58
C LYS A 191 12.79 -11.80 -3.22
N THR A 192 14.04 -11.95 -2.82
CA THR A 192 14.62 -13.25 -2.44
C THR A 192 14.42 -13.60 -0.97
N GLY A 193 13.88 -12.67 -0.17
CA GLY A 193 13.71 -12.84 1.27
C GLY A 193 15.03 -12.75 2.07
N ASN A 194 16.13 -12.30 1.46
CA ASN A 194 17.39 -12.04 2.16
C ASN A 194 17.24 -10.90 3.18
N ILE A 195 16.34 -9.96 2.88
CA ILE A 195 15.88 -8.91 3.79
C ILE A 195 14.37 -9.07 3.96
N PRO A 196 13.85 -9.03 5.19
CA PRO A 196 12.41 -9.08 5.41
C PRO A 196 11.73 -7.86 4.81
N PHE A 197 10.55 -8.06 4.21
CA PHE A 197 9.74 -6.94 3.74
C PHE A 197 9.28 -6.08 4.93
N PRO A 198 9.38 -4.73 4.86
CA PRO A 198 8.89 -3.85 5.92
C PRO A 198 7.41 -4.08 6.21
N THR A 199 7.04 -4.08 7.49
CA THR A 199 5.65 -4.32 7.89
C THR A 199 4.80 -3.06 7.88
N SER A 200 5.39 -1.89 8.20
CA SER A 200 4.69 -0.59 8.29
C SER A 200 5.61 0.53 7.82
N GLY A 201 5.12 1.77 7.77
CA GLY A 201 5.89 2.92 7.31
C GLY A 201 5.68 3.23 5.84
N THR A 202 6.67 3.82 5.19
CA THR A 202 6.61 4.26 3.78
C THR A 202 7.73 3.64 2.95
N LEU A 203 7.36 3.14 1.77
CA LEU A 203 8.26 2.65 0.73
C LEU A 203 8.28 3.69 -0.39
N LEU A 204 9.39 4.37 -0.57
CA LEU A 204 9.53 5.52 -1.46
C LEU A 204 10.51 5.22 -2.60
N ALA A 205 10.19 5.65 -3.83
CA ALA A 205 11.15 5.68 -4.92
C ALA A 205 12.28 6.68 -4.62
N PRO A 206 13.55 6.40 -4.97
CA PRO A 206 14.68 7.29 -4.65
C PRO A 206 14.55 8.70 -5.20
N ASP A 207 13.88 8.87 -6.32
CA ASP A 207 13.57 10.16 -6.95
C ASP A 207 12.30 10.82 -6.41
N ALA A 208 11.64 10.20 -5.43
CA ALA A 208 10.38 10.60 -4.86
C ALA A 208 9.22 10.73 -5.89
N SER A 209 9.27 9.99 -6.99
CA SER A 209 8.23 10.00 -8.03
C SER A 209 6.96 9.26 -7.62
N PHE A 210 7.07 8.29 -6.71
CA PHE A 210 5.94 7.55 -6.14
C PHE A 210 6.29 6.95 -4.78
N LEU A 211 5.26 6.61 -4.01
CA LEU A 211 5.42 5.90 -2.73
C LEU A 211 4.22 5.01 -2.42
N PHE A 212 4.47 4.06 -1.51
CA PHE A 212 3.44 3.31 -0.79
C PHE A 212 3.56 3.61 0.71
N THR A 213 2.44 3.83 1.38
CA THR A 213 2.41 4.02 2.83
C THR A 213 1.18 3.38 3.44
N VAL A 214 1.28 2.92 4.68
CA VAL A 214 0.20 2.24 5.39
C VAL A 214 0.05 2.82 6.79
N ASP A 215 -1.19 2.98 7.24
CA ASP A 215 -1.52 3.39 8.60
C ASP A 215 -1.86 2.20 9.48
N TRP A 216 -1.59 2.32 10.77
CA TRP A 216 -1.71 1.23 11.76
C TRP A 216 -3.15 0.69 11.96
N ASP A 217 -4.19 1.51 11.75
CA ASP A 217 -5.60 1.11 11.87
C ASP A 217 -6.26 0.97 10.48
N SER A 218 -5.51 0.64 9.42
CA SER A 218 -6.06 0.57 8.08
C SER A 218 -6.05 -0.84 7.48
N PHE A 219 -6.98 -1.07 6.57
CA PHE A 219 -7.06 -2.26 5.72
C PHE A 219 -6.76 -1.91 4.25
N PHE A 220 -5.93 -0.90 4.05
CA PHE A 220 -5.52 -0.41 2.74
C PHE A 220 -4.13 0.21 2.82
N THR A 221 -3.47 0.25 1.69
CA THR A 221 -2.22 0.97 1.48
C THR A 221 -2.50 2.17 0.58
N LEU A 222 -1.94 3.33 0.89
CA LEU A 222 -1.98 4.48 0.00
C LEU A 222 -0.84 4.36 -1.02
N PHE A 223 -1.16 4.49 -2.30
CA PHE A 223 -0.22 4.51 -3.40
C PHE A 223 -0.26 5.88 -4.07
N TYR A 224 0.80 6.67 -3.90
CA TYR A 224 0.95 8.01 -4.46
C TYR A 224 1.86 8.01 -5.68
N GLY A 225 1.56 8.87 -6.65
CA GLY A 225 2.37 9.04 -7.86
C GLY A 225 1.62 9.80 -8.96
N SER A 226 2.12 9.73 -10.21
CA SER A 226 1.33 10.22 -11.33
C SER A 226 0.15 9.28 -11.61
N ARG A 227 -0.99 9.86 -11.98
CA ARG A 227 -2.21 9.08 -12.27
C ARG A 227 -1.98 8.00 -13.32
N ALA A 228 -1.27 8.35 -14.38
CA ALA A 228 -0.98 7.41 -15.47
C ALA A 228 -0.09 6.23 -15.01
N PHE A 229 0.90 6.49 -14.17
CA PHE A 229 1.75 5.44 -13.62
C PHE A 229 0.98 4.49 -12.72
N ILE A 230 0.22 5.04 -11.74
CA ILE A 230 -0.60 4.26 -10.82
C ILE A 230 -1.61 3.39 -11.59
N ALA A 231 -2.29 3.99 -12.58
CA ALA A 231 -3.28 3.31 -13.38
C ALA A 231 -2.72 2.12 -14.15
N ARG A 232 -1.55 2.27 -14.80
CA ARG A 232 -0.85 1.16 -15.47
C ARG A 232 -0.46 0.05 -14.49
N ALA A 233 0.10 0.40 -13.35
CA ALA A 233 0.47 -0.56 -12.32
C ALA A 233 -0.76 -1.33 -11.81
N ALA A 234 -1.83 -0.61 -11.47
CA ALA A 234 -3.07 -1.20 -10.98
C ALA A 234 -3.68 -2.17 -12.01
N GLN A 235 -3.70 -1.80 -13.29
CA GLN A 235 -4.21 -2.65 -14.35
C GLN A 235 -3.32 -3.87 -14.61
N SER A 236 -2.00 -3.68 -14.73
CA SER A 236 -1.06 -4.76 -15.07
C SER A 236 -0.96 -5.83 -13.97
N LEU A 237 -1.17 -5.42 -12.71
CA LEU A 237 -1.07 -6.28 -11.52
C LEU A 237 -2.44 -6.65 -10.95
N ASN A 238 -3.53 -6.22 -11.61
CA ASN A 238 -4.90 -6.46 -11.15
C ASN A 238 -5.12 -6.02 -9.69
N LEU A 239 -4.62 -4.84 -9.34
CA LEU A 239 -4.77 -4.28 -8.00
C LEU A 239 -6.21 -3.80 -7.79
N GLU A 240 -6.81 -4.19 -6.68
CA GLU A 240 -8.16 -3.73 -6.30
C GLU A 240 -8.06 -2.43 -5.49
N GLY A 241 -8.81 -1.41 -5.90
CA GLY A 241 -8.78 -0.12 -5.23
C GLY A 241 -9.46 0.98 -6.03
N PHE A 242 -9.23 2.23 -5.66
CA PHE A 242 -9.81 3.39 -6.35
C PHE A 242 -8.96 4.63 -6.14
N PHE A 243 -9.07 5.58 -7.07
CA PHE A 243 -8.41 6.88 -6.96
C PHE A 243 -9.12 7.78 -5.94
N ALA A 244 -8.35 8.42 -5.09
CA ALA A 244 -8.86 9.48 -4.23
C ALA A 244 -9.34 10.68 -5.07
N THR A 245 -10.38 11.33 -4.59
CA THR A 245 -10.90 12.60 -5.10
C THR A 245 -10.46 13.75 -4.18
N ALA A 246 -10.73 14.98 -4.56
CA ALA A 246 -10.44 16.16 -3.74
C ALA A 246 -11.09 16.14 -2.34
N ASN A 247 -12.14 15.33 -2.16
CA ASN A 247 -12.83 15.20 -0.87
C ASN A 247 -12.52 13.90 -0.13
N THR A 248 -11.64 13.05 -0.68
CA THR A 248 -11.29 11.77 -0.07
C THR A 248 -10.20 12.00 0.97
N ASP A 249 -10.51 11.72 2.21
CA ASP A 249 -9.57 11.71 3.33
C ASP A 249 -9.35 10.28 3.87
N HIS A 250 -8.63 10.16 4.97
CA HIS A 250 -8.41 8.87 5.64
C HIS A 250 -9.72 8.16 6.02
N ALA A 251 -10.76 8.90 6.37
CA ALA A 251 -12.08 8.37 6.75
C ALA A 251 -13.01 8.16 5.53
N TRP A 252 -12.46 7.76 4.38
CA TRP A 252 -13.19 7.57 3.12
C TRP A 252 -14.40 6.63 3.22
N PHE A 253 -14.51 5.82 4.26
CA PHE A 253 -15.71 5.00 4.51
C PHE A 253 -16.98 5.83 4.78
N ASN A 254 -16.86 7.12 5.08
CA ASN A 254 -17.99 8.03 5.20
C ASN A 254 -18.62 8.37 3.83
N TYR A 255 -17.97 8.03 2.73
CA TYR A 255 -18.42 8.31 1.38
C TYR A 255 -18.96 7.02 0.72
N SER A 256 -20.04 7.15 -0.07
CA SER A 256 -20.59 6.03 -0.83
C SER A 256 -19.68 5.67 -2.01
N MET A 257 -18.61 4.93 -1.75
CA MET A 257 -17.67 4.45 -2.76
C MET A 257 -18.02 3.01 -3.14
N GLY A 258 -18.28 2.77 -4.41
CA GLY A 258 -18.46 1.39 -4.93
C GLY A 258 -17.13 0.65 -4.97
N CYS A 259 -17.17 -0.67 -4.72
CA CYS A 259 -16.01 -1.51 -5.01
C CYS A 259 -15.86 -1.61 -6.53
N ALA A 260 -14.82 -1.04 -7.07
CA ALA A 260 -14.48 -1.18 -8.48
C ALA A 260 -13.02 -1.61 -8.61
N THR A 261 -12.80 -2.67 -9.36
CA THR A 261 -11.50 -2.85 -10.01
C THR A 261 -11.35 -1.66 -10.97
N VAL A 262 -10.20 -1.01 -10.95
CA VAL A 262 -9.95 0.13 -11.84
C VAL A 262 -10.00 -0.39 -13.28
N THR A 263 -11.15 -0.25 -13.93
CA THR A 263 -11.27 -0.45 -15.37
C THR A 263 -11.00 0.90 -16.01
N LEU A 264 -9.77 1.14 -16.39
CA LEU A 264 -9.43 2.29 -17.20
C LEU A 264 -9.91 2.01 -18.61
N SER A 265 -10.65 2.95 -19.19
CA SER A 265 -10.96 2.85 -20.61
C SER A 265 -9.68 3.10 -21.42
N PRO A 266 -9.52 2.47 -22.59
CA PRO A 266 -8.38 2.76 -23.48
C PRO A 266 -8.27 4.24 -23.88
N GLU A 267 -9.36 4.99 -23.74
CA GLU A 267 -9.46 6.41 -24.08
C GLU A 267 -8.76 7.32 -23.03
N ASP A 268 -8.49 6.80 -21.84
CA ASP A 268 -7.74 7.51 -20.79
C ASP A 268 -6.23 7.60 -21.08
N TRP A 269 -5.77 7.05 -22.21
CA TRP A 269 -4.35 6.93 -22.54
C TRP A 269 -3.97 7.84 -23.71
N GLN A 270 -3.15 8.85 -23.45
CA GLN A 270 -2.39 9.52 -24.52
C GLN A 270 -0.98 8.93 -24.58
N THR A 271 -0.60 8.46 -25.76
CA THR A 271 0.77 8.01 -26.04
C THR A 271 1.57 9.14 -26.65
N ASP A 272 2.79 9.33 -26.18
CA ASP A 272 3.78 10.18 -26.86
C ASP A 272 4.05 9.61 -28.28
N PRO A 273 3.78 10.36 -29.33
CA PRO A 273 3.95 9.89 -30.68
C PRO A 273 5.41 9.62 -31.06
N VAL A 274 6.37 10.10 -30.26
CA VAL A 274 7.82 9.95 -30.57
C VAL A 274 8.41 8.76 -29.79
N SER A 275 8.02 8.55 -28.53
CA SER A 275 8.56 7.47 -27.68
C SER A 275 7.63 6.28 -27.51
N GLY A 276 6.37 6.38 -27.95
CA GLY A 276 5.34 5.38 -27.67
C GLY A 276 4.94 5.29 -26.18
N ARG A 277 5.43 6.18 -25.35
CA ARG A 277 5.13 6.21 -23.91
C ARG A 277 3.80 6.91 -23.66
N VAL A 278 3.02 6.39 -22.75
CA VAL A 278 1.80 7.04 -22.27
C VAL A 278 2.15 8.27 -21.45
N ILE A 279 1.65 9.47 -21.83
CA ILE A 279 2.06 10.73 -21.24
C ILE A 279 1.06 11.27 -20.22
N SER A 280 -0.24 11.10 -20.40
CA SER A 280 -1.28 11.44 -19.40
C SER A 280 -2.67 11.03 -19.87
N ALA A 281 -3.64 10.96 -18.95
CA ALA A 281 -5.06 10.98 -19.28
C ALA A 281 -5.52 12.43 -19.45
N VAL A 282 -6.29 12.71 -20.49
CA VAL A 282 -6.87 14.04 -20.71
C VAL A 282 -8.00 14.25 -19.69
N THR A 283 -7.87 15.24 -18.84
CA THR A 283 -9.00 15.76 -18.06
C THR A 283 -9.84 16.67 -18.96
N SER A 284 -11.03 16.25 -19.30
CA SER A 284 -12.10 17.13 -19.78
C SER A 284 -12.97 17.58 -18.61
#